data_c395e5fe52b5d031f3dda7a8ed53a35f
#
_entry.id   c395e5fe52b5d031f3dda7a8ed53a35f
#
_cell.length_a   1.000
_cell.length_b   1.000
_cell.length_c   1.000
_cell.angle_alpha   90.00
_cell.angle_beta   90.00
_cell.angle_gamma   90.00
#
_symmetry.space_group_name_H-M   'P 1'
#
loop_
_entity.id
_entity.type
_entity.pdbx_description
1 polymer ?
#
loop_
_entity_poly.entity_id
_entity_poly.type
_entity_poly.pdbx_seq_one_letter_code
_entity_poly.pdbx_strand_id
1 'polypeptide(L)'
;MSELKLLNESKKYSHGTVGNLTHFEGKVFVKDVLKETSCEISFGSLAPGQAVPFFHSHKANEENYIILSGKGAFQVNDDVFGIAEGSIVRVATDCDRNIKNTDEHAPLVYICIQAKEGSLGGYTMTDAVITERESRL
;
A
#
# COMPACT_ATOMS: atom_id res chain seq x y z
N MET A 1 -9.39 -13.27 -9.32
CA MET A 1 -8.36 -12.67 -8.44
C MET A 1 -7.39 -11.87 -9.28
N SER A 2 -7.04 -10.69 -8.82
CA SER A 2 -6.16 -9.78 -9.57
C SER A 2 -4.70 -10.23 -9.51
N GLU A 3 -3.93 -9.86 -10.51
CA GLU A 3 -2.51 -10.20 -10.64
C GLU A 3 -1.72 -8.95 -11.02
N LEU A 4 -0.46 -8.92 -10.59
CA LEU A 4 0.50 -7.93 -11.07
C LEU A 4 1.14 -8.42 -12.36
N LYS A 5 1.02 -7.62 -13.41
CA LYS A 5 1.68 -7.88 -14.69
C LYS A 5 2.88 -6.97 -14.85
N LEU A 6 4.04 -7.55 -15.08
CA LEU A 6 5.22 -6.79 -15.50
C LEU A 6 5.04 -6.41 -16.98
N LEU A 7 5.06 -5.11 -17.28
CA LEU A 7 4.90 -4.59 -18.64
C LEU A 7 6.22 -4.39 -19.33
N ASN A 8 7.19 -3.80 -18.63
CA ASN A 8 8.55 -3.62 -19.11
C ASN A 8 9.50 -3.38 -17.94
N GLU A 9 10.76 -3.71 -18.15
CA GLU A 9 11.82 -3.47 -17.17
C GLU A 9 13.17 -3.28 -17.86
N SER A 10 14.06 -2.62 -17.13
CA SER A 10 15.48 -2.50 -17.46
C SER A 10 16.28 -2.42 -16.17
N LYS A 11 17.57 -2.18 -16.24
CA LYS A 11 18.37 -1.90 -15.04
C LYS A 11 18.01 -0.57 -14.37
N LYS A 12 17.24 0.30 -15.05
CA LYS A 12 16.92 1.66 -14.62
C LYS A 12 15.54 1.75 -13.96
N TYR A 13 14.61 0.88 -14.33
CA TYR A 13 13.22 0.92 -13.84
C TYR A 13 12.52 -0.42 -14.03
N SER A 14 11.44 -0.59 -13.29
CA SER A 14 10.46 -1.65 -13.48
C SER A 14 9.08 -1.02 -13.62
N HIS A 15 8.29 -1.51 -14.55
CA HIS A 15 6.93 -1.00 -14.79
C HIS A 15 5.94 -2.14 -14.86
N GLY A 16 4.96 -2.10 -13.96
CA GLY A 16 3.91 -3.11 -13.87
C GLY A 16 2.54 -2.50 -13.65
N THR A 17 1.52 -3.32 -13.70
CA THR A 17 0.14 -2.92 -13.43
C THR A 17 -0.64 -4.04 -12.77
N VAL A 18 -1.55 -3.67 -11.87
CA VAL A 18 -2.57 -4.58 -11.32
C VAL A 18 -3.90 -4.45 -12.06
N GLY A 19 -3.93 -3.64 -13.12
CA GLY A 19 -5.13 -3.41 -13.93
C GLY A 19 -6.08 -2.37 -13.31
N ASN A 20 -7.35 -2.48 -13.65
CA ASN A 20 -8.37 -1.55 -13.21
C ASN A 20 -8.72 -1.78 -11.73
N LEU A 21 -8.53 -0.78 -10.91
CA LEU A 21 -8.77 -0.86 -9.47
C LEU A 21 -10.25 -1.03 -9.09
N THR A 22 -11.19 -0.63 -9.96
CA THR A 22 -12.63 -0.86 -9.75
C THR A 22 -12.97 -2.35 -9.74
N HIS A 23 -12.17 -3.17 -10.38
CA HIS A 23 -12.36 -4.62 -10.47
C HIS A 23 -11.27 -5.39 -9.72
N PHE A 24 -10.47 -4.69 -8.90
CA PHE A 24 -9.40 -5.33 -8.15
C PHE A 24 -9.96 -6.23 -7.06
N GLU A 25 -9.48 -7.46 -7.01
CA GLU A 25 -9.88 -8.46 -6.01
C GLU A 25 -8.66 -9.16 -5.39
N GLY A 26 -8.73 -9.37 -4.10
CA GLY A 26 -7.74 -10.13 -3.36
C GLY A 26 -6.58 -9.28 -2.86
N LYS A 27 -5.41 -9.85 -2.85
CA LYS A 27 -4.16 -9.23 -2.38
C LYS A 27 -3.03 -9.53 -3.36
N VAL A 28 -2.29 -8.50 -3.71
CA VAL A 28 -1.14 -8.62 -4.62
C VAL A 28 0.07 -7.91 -4.02
N PHE A 29 1.18 -8.61 -3.92
CA PHE A 29 2.47 -8.08 -3.46
C PHE A 29 3.34 -7.69 -4.65
N VAL A 30 4.02 -6.56 -4.54
CA VAL A 30 4.69 -5.90 -5.67
C VAL A 30 6.19 -6.13 -5.69
N LYS A 31 6.82 -6.18 -4.52
CA LYS A 31 8.28 -6.14 -4.34
C LYS A 31 9.05 -7.12 -5.23
N ASP A 32 8.69 -8.39 -5.19
CA ASP A 32 9.47 -9.41 -5.90
C ASP A 32 9.35 -9.29 -7.42
N VAL A 33 8.20 -8.91 -7.93
CA VAL A 33 7.96 -8.73 -9.36
C VAL A 33 8.68 -7.50 -9.91
N LEU A 34 8.61 -6.37 -9.18
CA LEU A 34 9.27 -5.12 -9.59
C LEU A 34 10.72 -5.00 -9.09
N LYS A 35 11.18 -5.97 -8.28
CA LYS A 35 12.53 -5.98 -7.70
C LYS A 35 12.81 -4.76 -6.83
N GLU A 36 11.81 -4.35 -6.03
CA GLU A 36 11.97 -3.26 -5.09
C GLU A 36 12.93 -3.65 -3.96
N THR A 37 13.71 -2.68 -3.49
CA THR A 37 14.74 -2.92 -2.47
C THR A 37 14.49 -2.18 -1.16
N SER A 38 13.59 -1.18 -1.16
CA SER A 38 13.43 -0.26 -0.02
C SER A 38 12.09 -0.37 0.67
N CYS A 39 11.11 -0.99 0.02
CA CYS A 39 9.78 -1.18 0.59
C CYS A 39 9.08 -2.40 -0.03
N GLU A 40 8.03 -2.87 0.62
CA GLU A 40 7.05 -3.80 0.06
C GLU A 40 5.74 -3.06 -0.13
N ILE A 41 5.31 -2.91 -1.36
CA ILE A 41 3.99 -2.38 -1.71
C ILE A 41 3.05 -3.55 -1.95
N SER A 42 1.85 -3.48 -1.41
CA SER A 42 0.79 -4.43 -1.73
C SER A 42 -0.53 -3.71 -2.00
N PHE A 43 -1.31 -4.28 -2.91
CA PHE A 43 -2.70 -3.89 -3.15
C PHE A 43 -3.60 -4.88 -2.44
N GLY A 44 -4.65 -4.39 -1.81
CA GLY A 44 -5.64 -5.21 -1.13
C GLY A 44 -7.05 -4.78 -1.44
N SER A 45 -7.97 -5.72 -1.44
CA SER A 45 -9.41 -5.47 -1.54
C SER A 45 -10.15 -6.34 -0.55
N LEU A 46 -11.11 -5.72 0.14
CA LEU A 46 -12.04 -6.39 1.04
C LEU A 46 -13.46 -6.25 0.49
N ALA A 47 -14.15 -7.36 0.37
CA ALA A 47 -15.57 -7.38 0.00
C ALA A 47 -16.43 -6.70 1.08
N PRO A 48 -17.67 -6.28 0.76
CA PRO A 48 -18.57 -5.69 1.75
C PRO A 48 -18.65 -6.53 3.03
N GLY A 49 -18.47 -5.88 4.19
CA GLY A 49 -18.50 -6.52 5.49
C GLY A 49 -17.27 -7.36 5.87
N GLN A 50 -16.36 -7.57 4.95
CA GLN A 50 -15.16 -8.39 5.19
C GLN A 50 -14.12 -7.64 6.02
N ALA A 51 -13.47 -8.35 6.92
CA ALA A 51 -12.28 -7.90 7.65
C ALA A 51 -11.12 -8.84 7.34
N VAL A 52 -9.91 -8.38 7.56
CA VAL A 52 -8.74 -9.28 7.62
C VAL A 52 -8.97 -10.24 8.81
N PRO A 53 -8.83 -11.56 8.64
CA PRO A 53 -9.25 -12.53 9.65
C PRO A 53 -8.31 -12.65 10.86
N PHE A 54 -7.28 -11.83 10.96
CA PHE A 54 -6.32 -11.85 12.05
C PHE A 54 -5.76 -10.47 12.32
N PHE A 55 -5.27 -10.25 13.54
CA PHE A 55 -4.41 -9.12 13.88
C PHE A 55 -2.96 -9.52 13.63
N HIS A 56 -2.13 -8.58 13.23
CA HIS A 56 -0.69 -8.78 13.15
C HIS A 56 0.06 -7.49 13.48
N SER A 57 1.33 -7.62 13.82
CA SER A 57 2.27 -6.53 14.04
C SER A 57 3.60 -6.84 13.34
N HIS A 58 4.38 -5.80 13.10
CA HIS A 58 5.73 -5.94 12.57
C HIS A 58 6.75 -5.50 13.61
N LYS A 59 7.85 -6.25 13.73
CA LYS A 59 8.92 -5.95 14.70
C LYS A 59 9.83 -4.81 14.23
N ALA A 60 10.09 -4.75 12.92
CA ALA A 60 11.09 -3.84 12.36
C ALA A 60 10.50 -2.82 11.38
N ASN A 61 9.33 -3.09 10.80
CA ASN A 61 8.77 -2.31 9.72
C ASN A 61 7.58 -1.45 10.19
N GLU A 62 7.59 -0.23 9.72
CA GLU A 62 6.45 0.67 9.72
C GLU A 62 5.59 0.37 8.50
N GLU A 63 4.27 0.43 8.63
CA GLU A 63 3.35 0.30 7.50
C GLU A 63 2.51 1.55 7.31
N ASN A 64 2.29 1.92 6.05
CA ASN A 64 1.36 2.97 5.66
C ASN A 64 0.25 2.37 4.79
N TYR A 65 -1.00 2.59 5.19
CA TYR A 65 -2.18 2.20 4.45
C TYR A 65 -2.76 3.41 3.76
N ILE A 66 -3.04 3.29 2.47
CA ILE A 66 -3.67 4.36 1.67
C ILE A 66 -4.97 3.81 1.12
N ILE A 67 -6.09 4.43 1.46
CA ILE A 67 -7.41 4.00 1.02
C ILE A 67 -7.69 4.63 -0.35
N LEU A 68 -7.83 3.79 -1.36
CA LEU A 68 -8.06 4.20 -2.75
C LEU A 68 -9.54 4.37 -3.07
N SER A 69 -10.40 3.53 -2.49
CA SER A 69 -11.85 3.62 -2.65
C SER A 69 -12.57 2.87 -1.54
N GLY A 70 -13.83 3.23 -1.32
CA GLY A 70 -14.65 2.62 -0.29
C GLY A 70 -14.51 3.27 1.06
N LYS A 71 -15.10 2.64 2.07
CA LYS A 71 -15.06 3.09 3.46
C LYS A 71 -14.95 1.88 4.40
N GLY A 72 -14.42 2.12 5.58
CA GLY A 72 -14.24 1.04 6.54
C GLY A 72 -13.91 1.53 7.93
N ALA A 73 -13.44 0.60 8.74
CA ALA A 73 -12.91 0.85 10.08
C ALA A 73 -11.50 0.26 10.16
N PHE A 74 -10.65 0.95 10.89
CA PHE A 74 -9.28 0.55 11.16
C PHE A 74 -9.07 0.46 12.67
N GLN A 75 -8.33 -0.54 13.08
CA GLN A 75 -7.99 -0.73 14.50
C GLN A 75 -6.49 -0.87 14.67
N VAL A 76 -5.94 -0.07 15.60
CA VAL A 76 -4.55 -0.19 16.04
C VAL A 76 -4.58 -0.40 17.55
N ASN A 77 -4.14 -1.55 18.02
CA ASN A 77 -4.30 -2.00 19.40
C ASN A 77 -5.78 -1.83 19.82
N ASP A 78 -6.07 -0.99 20.81
CA ASP A 78 -7.45 -0.74 21.27
C ASP A 78 -8.14 0.46 20.60
N ASP A 79 -7.41 1.23 19.77
CA ASP A 79 -7.96 2.40 19.10
C ASP A 79 -8.68 2.00 17.80
N VAL A 80 -9.95 2.42 17.67
CA VAL A 80 -10.78 2.17 16.48
C VAL A 80 -11.23 3.49 15.89
N PHE A 81 -11.11 3.61 14.56
CA PHE A 81 -11.52 4.81 13.83
C PHE A 81 -11.99 4.48 12.42
N GLY A 82 -12.81 5.39 11.87
CA GLY A 82 -13.30 5.27 10.50
C GLY A 82 -12.25 5.67 9.47
N ILE A 83 -12.29 4.98 8.33
CA ILE A 83 -11.47 5.29 7.16
C ILE A 83 -12.34 5.37 5.92
N ALA A 84 -11.90 6.14 4.92
CA ALA A 84 -12.57 6.30 3.63
C ALA A 84 -11.55 6.63 2.55
N GLU A 85 -11.99 6.76 1.32
CA GLU A 85 -11.15 7.21 0.20
C GLU A 85 -10.33 8.44 0.60
N GLY A 86 -9.02 8.38 0.36
CA GLY A 86 -8.07 9.42 0.73
C GLY A 86 -7.49 9.30 2.15
N SER A 87 -8.01 8.41 3.00
CA SER A 87 -7.42 8.16 4.32
C SER A 87 -6.03 7.56 4.18
N ILE A 88 -5.11 8.02 5.03
CA ILE A 88 -3.76 7.48 5.17
C ILE A 88 -3.55 7.12 6.63
N VAL A 89 -3.14 5.88 6.90
CA VAL A 89 -2.89 5.39 8.26
C VAL A 89 -1.45 4.90 8.34
N ARG A 90 -0.64 5.52 9.18
CA ARG A 90 0.69 5.01 9.54
C ARG A 90 0.58 4.16 10.80
N VAL A 91 1.09 2.94 10.76
CA VAL A 91 1.16 2.05 11.92
C VAL A 91 2.61 1.83 12.31
N ALA A 92 2.93 2.15 13.55
CA ALA A 92 4.27 1.95 14.12
C ALA A 92 4.59 0.46 14.30
N THR A 93 5.86 0.16 14.53
CA THR A 93 6.31 -1.19 14.93
C THR A 93 5.63 -1.64 16.23
N ASP A 94 5.50 -2.94 16.40
CA ASP A 94 4.96 -3.59 17.61
C ASP A 94 3.52 -3.19 17.97
N CYS A 95 2.75 -2.69 17.00
CA CYS A 95 1.32 -2.38 17.16
C CYS A 95 0.49 -3.36 16.34
N ASP A 96 -0.49 -3.99 16.97
CA ASP A 96 -1.45 -4.85 16.29
C ASP A 96 -2.40 -4.02 15.44
N ARG A 97 -2.73 -4.49 14.22
CA ARG A 97 -3.68 -3.81 13.35
C ARG A 97 -4.64 -4.77 12.68
N ASN A 98 -5.80 -4.22 12.36
CA ASN A 98 -6.80 -4.86 11.52
C ASN A 98 -7.56 -3.80 10.72
N ILE A 99 -8.12 -4.20 9.59
CA ILE A 99 -8.91 -3.36 8.69
C ILE A 99 -10.17 -4.11 8.30
N LYS A 100 -11.31 -3.40 8.26
CA LYS A 100 -12.60 -3.94 7.90
C LYS A 100 -13.32 -3.03 6.91
N ASN A 101 -13.93 -3.62 5.90
CA ASN A 101 -14.88 -2.95 5.04
C ASN A 101 -16.22 -2.86 5.75
N THR A 102 -16.71 -1.65 6.03
CA THR A 102 -18.00 -1.42 6.69
C THR A 102 -19.11 -1.06 5.71
N ASP A 103 -18.82 -0.99 4.41
CA ASP A 103 -19.84 -0.80 3.38
C ASP A 103 -20.62 -2.09 3.17
N GLU A 104 -21.91 -1.97 2.83
CA GLU A 104 -22.78 -3.10 2.54
C GLU A 104 -22.75 -3.50 1.05
N HIS A 105 -22.25 -2.64 0.17
CA HIS A 105 -22.38 -2.79 -1.28
C HIS A 105 -21.06 -2.68 -2.04
N ALA A 106 -20.15 -1.82 -1.61
CA ALA A 106 -18.94 -1.50 -2.34
C ALA A 106 -17.69 -2.15 -1.70
N PRO A 107 -16.69 -2.55 -2.51
CA PRO A 107 -15.41 -3.02 -1.99
C PRO A 107 -14.60 -1.89 -1.35
N LEU A 108 -13.72 -2.26 -0.43
CA LEU A 108 -12.70 -1.38 0.12
C LEU A 108 -11.36 -1.74 -0.55
N VAL A 109 -10.80 -0.80 -1.30
CA VAL A 109 -9.53 -1.01 -2.01
C VAL A 109 -8.45 -0.13 -1.39
N TYR A 110 -7.29 -0.71 -1.10
CA TYR A 110 -6.23 -0.01 -0.42
C TYR A 110 -4.84 -0.47 -0.88
N ILE A 111 -3.86 0.39 -0.65
CA ILE A 111 -2.44 0.07 -0.78
C ILE A 111 -1.85 0.01 0.63
N CYS A 112 -1.00 -0.97 0.88
CA CYS A 112 -0.16 -1.03 2.07
C CYS A 112 1.30 -0.95 1.64
N ILE A 113 2.06 -0.06 2.28
CA ILE A 113 3.48 0.13 2.03
C ILE A 113 4.22 -0.14 3.33
N GLN A 114 5.09 -1.15 3.33
CA GLN A 114 5.91 -1.46 4.50
C GLN A 114 7.37 -1.20 4.20
N ALA A 115 8.03 -0.54 5.14
CA ALA A 115 9.45 -0.22 5.07
C ALA A 115 10.05 -0.22 6.48
N LYS A 116 11.35 -0.44 6.58
CA LYS A 116 12.03 -0.46 7.87
C LYS A 116 11.88 0.89 8.57
N GLU A 117 11.47 0.86 9.84
CA GLU A 117 11.34 2.05 10.67
C GLU A 117 12.62 2.87 10.69
N GLY A 118 12.48 4.20 10.52
CA GLY A 118 13.60 5.13 10.56
C GLY A 118 14.61 5.02 9.43
N SER A 119 14.32 4.25 8.38
CA SER A 119 15.29 4.00 7.30
C SER A 119 15.33 5.10 6.24
N LEU A 120 14.35 5.99 6.19
CA LEU A 120 14.29 7.05 5.20
C LEU A 120 15.38 8.09 5.47
N GLY A 121 16.22 8.35 4.45
CA GLY A 121 17.22 9.40 4.44
C GLY A 121 17.22 10.11 3.09
N GLY A 122 17.93 11.26 3.00
CA GLY A 122 18.09 11.96 1.75
C GLY A 122 16.80 12.51 1.13
N TYR A 123 15.72 12.61 1.87
CA TYR A 123 14.42 13.07 1.36
C TYR A 123 14.32 14.59 1.17
N THR A 124 15.40 15.29 1.40
CA THR A 124 15.48 16.75 1.23
C THR A 124 16.00 17.10 -0.16
N MET A 125 16.01 18.38 -0.48
CA MET A 125 16.56 18.89 -1.75
C MET A 125 18.05 18.59 -1.94
N THR A 126 18.76 18.20 -0.91
CA THR A 126 20.18 17.84 -0.99
C THR A 126 20.42 16.47 -1.66
N ASP A 127 19.43 15.58 -1.67
CA ASP A 127 19.51 14.30 -2.38
C ASP A 127 19.06 14.42 -3.83
N ALA A 128 18.04 15.25 -4.07
CA ALA A 128 17.49 15.44 -5.42
C ALA A 128 18.42 16.34 -6.27
N VAL A 129 18.61 15.94 -7.51
CA VAL A 129 19.41 16.71 -8.49
C VAL A 129 18.51 17.08 -9.67
N ILE A 130 18.45 18.39 -9.95
CA ILE A 130 17.75 18.90 -11.14
C ILE A 130 18.65 18.68 -12.36
N THR A 131 18.12 18.08 -13.40
CA THR A 131 18.86 17.80 -14.63
C THR A 131 18.20 18.51 -15.82
N GLU A 132 19.04 18.96 -16.76
CA GLU A 132 18.60 19.53 -18.03
C GLU A 132 18.47 18.40 -19.05
N ARG A 133 17.29 17.81 -19.10
CA ARG A 133 17.00 16.75 -20.07
C ARG A 133 15.83 17.17 -20.95
N GLU A 134 15.95 16.95 -22.25
CA GLU A 134 14.87 17.17 -23.18
C GLU A 134 13.76 16.14 -22.94
N SER A 135 12.51 16.63 -22.75
CA SER A 135 11.34 15.77 -22.58
C SER A 135 10.96 15.11 -23.91
N ARG A 136 10.53 13.86 -23.83
CA ARG A 136 9.90 13.13 -24.93
C ARG A 136 8.44 12.79 -24.66
N LEU A 137 7.88 13.43 -23.61
CA LEU A 137 6.48 13.23 -23.20
C LEU A 137 5.54 14.05 -24.06
#